data_cb8c6e25e68ab00adff2ab2b7f0c213b
#
_entry.id   cb8c6e25e68ab00adff2ab2b7f0c213b
#
_cell.length_a   1.000
_cell.length_b   1.000
_cell.length_c   1.000
_cell.angle_alpha   90.00
_cell.angle_beta   90.00
_cell.angle_gamma   90.00
#
_symmetry.space_group_name_H-M   'P 1'
#
loop_
_entity.id
_entity.type
_entity.pdbx_description
1 polymer ?
#
loop_
_entity_poly.entity_id
_entity_poly.type
_entity_poly.pdbx_seq_one_letter_code
_entity_poly.pdbx_strand_id
1 'polypeptide(L)'
;TFFRVKKSVRIQIPDILFVCYFIFAAFKNDTDFNLNQLGDIIILLLYICIRMTDALDYKFLYIIILCLTVALSFYGYLQCAGVLLVRNKEYLMTGPFYNPAPYGALICFFISIIITVVITIPEKAHKHVSLCVIGFSLPALALSASRAAWLASGAVLLFMFLLKSKNKLRQLPRSIGRLCVISLFAVFILSCLLLYHVRPESVKGRLFIWKVSSEMIKKTFVTGLGYNSFEANYMNYQGEYFKQGKGDETEKYLAGNVVSAYNEPIRIMIEYGLIGLSIYMLLACFVLFRTQQRETVSMAAKMVISAYILFGLFSYPNKIFSLQVLAVISFACLLNERKDKVTYQLRFGFLHRSIIG
;
A
#
# COMPACT_ATOMS: atom_id res chain seq x y z
N THR A 1 -5.11 -21.23 22.06
CA THR A 1 -5.84 -19.94 22.00
C THR A 1 -5.13 -19.05 20.99
N PHE A 2 -5.81 -18.74 19.86
CA PHE A 2 -5.23 -17.95 18.73
C PHE A 2 -4.95 -16.49 19.08
N PHE A 3 -5.60 -15.94 20.09
CA PHE A 3 -5.44 -14.55 20.51
C PHE A 3 -5.27 -14.46 22.02
N ARG A 4 -4.18 -13.86 22.45
CA ARG A 4 -3.96 -13.47 23.84
C ARG A 4 -3.96 -11.96 23.91
N VAL A 5 -4.85 -11.39 24.74
CA VAL A 5 -4.96 -9.94 24.94
C VAL A 5 -3.82 -9.46 25.83
N LYS A 6 -3.18 -8.36 25.45
CA LYS A 6 -2.14 -7.72 26.24
C LYS A 6 -2.72 -7.13 27.53
N LYS A 7 -1.98 -7.26 28.64
CA LYS A 7 -2.32 -6.60 29.91
C LYS A 7 -2.12 -5.07 29.82
N SER A 8 -1.25 -4.62 28.91
CA SER A 8 -1.01 -3.18 28.65
C SER A 8 -0.58 -2.98 27.21
N VAL A 9 -1.05 -1.92 26.56
CA VAL A 9 -0.62 -1.49 25.23
C VAL A 9 0.25 -0.24 25.37
N ARG A 10 1.38 -0.25 24.66
CA ARG A 10 2.27 0.89 24.58
C ARG A 10 1.81 1.78 23.43
N ILE A 11 1.35 2.99 23.73
CA ILE A 11 0.97 3.97 22.72
C ILE A 11 2.21 4.73 22.27
N GLN A 12 2.41 4.81 20.97
CA GLN A 12 3.49 5.54 20.31
C GLN A 12 2.88 6.70 19.52
N ILE A 13 3.70 7.70 19.16
CA ILE A 13 3.25 8.85 18.34
C ILE A 13 2.53 8.40 17.05
N PRO A 14 3.01 7.39 16.29
CA PRO A 14 2.28 6.92 15.11
C PRO A 14 0.89 6.33 15.39
N ASP A 15 0.65 5.74 16.57
CA ASP A 15 -0.70 5.31 16.97
C ASP A 15 -1.64 6.51 17.03
N ILE A 16 -1.18 7.60 17.65
CA ILE A 16 -1.96 8.83 17.81
C ILE A 16 -2.22 9.45 16.43
N LEU A 17 -1.20 9.58 15.60
CA LEU A 17 -1.34 10.12 14.24
C LEU A 17 -2.31 9.29 13.39
N PHE A 18 -2.25 7.96 13.49
CA PHE A 18 -3.14 7.07 12.75
C PHE A 18 -4.60 7.25 13.19
N VAL A 19 -4.87 7.27 14.49
CA VAL A 19 -6.22 7.50 15.03
C VAL A 19 -6.72 8.91 14.67
N CYS A 20 -5.86 9.93 14.84
CA CYS A 20 -6.20 11.31 14.46
C CYS A 20 -6.56 11.44 12.99
N TYR A 21 -5.88 10.70 12.09
CA TYR A 21 -6.22 10.70 10.67
C TYR A 21 -7.66 10.21 10.44
N PHE A 22 -8.08 9.10 11.07
CA PHE A 22 -9.44 8.58 10.94
C PHE A 22 -10.50 9.48 11.58
N ILE A 23 -10.19 10.06 12.75
CA ILE A 23 -11.08 11.02 13.40
C ILE A 23 -11.26 12.26 12.50
N PHE A 24 -10.17 12.81 11.98
CA PHE A 24 -10.23 13.97 11.09
C PHE A 24 -11.01 13.65 9.80
N ALA A 25 -10.81 12.47 9.21
CA ALA A 25 -11.54 12.01 8.04
C ALA A 25 -13.06 11.90 8.34
N ALA A 26 -13.43 11.39 9.51
CA ALA A 26 -14.83 11.29 9.93
C ALA A 26 -15.49 12.67 10.14
N PHE A 27 -14.78 13.64 10.75
CA PHE A 27 -15.29 15.00 10.93
C PHE A 27 -15.46 15.79 9.62
N LYS A 28 -14.72 15.42 8.58
CA LYS A 28 -14.79 16.04 7.25
C LYS A 28 -15.84 15.42 6.34
N ASN A 29 -16.68 14.57 6.89
CA ASN A 29 -17.73 13.92 6.12
C ASN A 29 -19.05 14.68 6.28
N ASP A 30 -19.46 15.37 5.21
CA ASP A 30 -20.72 16.09 5.14
C ASP A 30 -21.85 15.25 4.54
N THR A 31 -21.61 13.96 4.25
CA THR A 31 -22.57 13.05 3.62
C THR A 31 -23.14 12.04 4.61
N ASP A 32 -24.30 11.49 4.29
CA ASP A 32 -24.89 10.39 5.03
C ASP A 32 -23.94 9.19 5.12
N PHE A 33 -24.08 8.41 6.20
CA PHE A 33 -23.26 7.22 6.46
C PHE A 33 -23.38 6.22 5.29
N ASN A 34 -22.23 5.80 4.74
CA ASN A 34 -22.17 4.89 3.61
C ASN A 34 -21.24 3.67 3.87
N LEU A 35 -21.30 2.68 2.96
CA LEU A 35 -20.53 1.43 3.06
C LEU A 35 -19.01 1.65 3.11
N ASN A 36 -18.48 2.70 2.49
CA ASN A 36 -17.05 2.99 2.50
C ASN A 36 -16.61 3.42 3.90
N GLN A 37 -17.43 4.20 4.61
CA GLN A 37 -17.17 4.60 6.00
C GLN A 37 -17.23 3.42 6.95
N LEU A 38 -18.14 2.47 6.73
CA LEU A 38 -18.15 1.21 7.46
C LEU A 38 -16.82 0.47 7.27
N GLY A 39 -16.26 0.48 6.06
CA GLY A 39 -14.93 -0.05 5.76
C GLY A 39 -13.84 0.62 6.60
N ASP A 40 -13.84 1.94 6.69
CA ASP A 40 -12.86 2.70 7.48
C ASP A 40 -12.98 2.40 8.98
N ILE A 41 -14.20 2.26 9.51
CA ILE A 41 -14.43 1.86 10.91
C ILE A 41 -13.88 0.45 11.15
N ILE A 42 -14.14 -0.51 10.25
CA ILE A 42 -13.61 -1.88 10.36
C ILE A 42 -12.08 -1.86 10.36
N ILE A 43 -11.46 -1.06 9.51
CA ILE A 43 -10.00 -0.89 9.44
C ILE A 43 -9.44 -0.35 10.77
N LEU A 44 -10.09 0.66 11.35
CA LEU A 44 -9.69 1.22 12.65
C LEU A 44 -9.86 0.20 13.79
N LEU A 45 -10.99 -0.53 13.83
CA LEU A 45 -11.21 -1.59 14.81
C LEU A 45 -10.20 -2.72 14.65
N LEU A 46 -9.90 -3.15 13.43
CA LEU A 46 -8.87 -4.15 13.15
C LEU A 46 -7.50 -3.70 13.66
N TYR A 47 -7.14 -2.43 13.42
CA TYR A 47 -5.91 -1.86 13.96
C TYR A 47 -5.85 -1.97 15.48
N ILE A 48 -6.89 -1.52 16.18
CA ILE A 48 -6.96 -1.57 17.64
C ILE A 48 -6.86 -3.02 18.14
N CYS A 49 -7.61 -3.95 17.54
CA CYS A 49 -7.57 -5.36 17.90
C CYS A 49 -6.17 -5.96 17.80
N ILE A 50 -5.46 -5.69 16.70
CA ILE A 50 -4.10 -6.22 16.52
C ILE A 50 -3.12 -5.55 17.48
N ARG A 51 -3.26 -4.24 17.75
CA ARG A 51 -2.43 -3.55 18.74
C ARG A 51 -2.63 -4.11 20.16
N MET A 52 -3.84 -4.58 20.48
CA MET A 52 -4.18 -5.21 21.77
C MET A 52 -3.77 -6.68 21.86
N THR A 53 -3.43 -7.34 20.75
CA THR A 53 -3.04 -8.77 20.74
C THR A 53 -1.59 -8.93 21.15
N ASP A 54 -1.32 -9.83 22.12
CA ASP A 54 0.02 -10.10 22.66
C ASP A 54 0.83 -11.05 21.75
N ALA A 55 0.16 -12.07 21.19
CA ALA A 55 0.78 -13.02 20.30
C ALA A 55 -0.13 -13.32 19.11
N LEU A 56 0.39 -13.12 17.91
CA LEU A 56 -0.17 -13.66 16.68
C LEU A 56 0.64 -14.88 16.30
N ASP A 57 -0.03 -15.94 15.85
CA ASP A 57 0.68 -17.08 15.29
C ASP A 57 1.16 -16.73 13.88
N TYR A 58 2.39 -16.21 13.81
CA TYR A 58 3.00 -15.79 12.55
C TYR A 58 3.27 -16.96 11.60
N LYS A 59 3.43 -18.19 12.11
CA LYS A 59 3.58 -19.37 11.25
C LYS A 59 2.27 -19.67 10.53
N PHE A 60 1.16 -19.63 11.26
CA PHE A 60 -0.16 -19.83 10.69
C PHE A 60 -0.50 -18.72 9.66
N LEU A 61 -0.25 -17.45 10.00
CA LEU A 61 -0.44 -16.34 9.08
C LEU A 61 0.42 -16.49 7.81
N TYR A 62 1.64 -16.97 7.94
CA TYR A 62 2.51 -17.23 6.81
C TYR A 62 1.96 -18.31 5.88
N ILE A 63 1.44 -19.41 6.42
CA ILE A 63 0.79 -20.47 5.63
C ILE A 63 -0.41 -19.88 4.87
N ILE A 64 -1.25 -19.08 5.53
CA ILE A 64 -2.38 -18.40 4.88
C ILE A 64 -1.88 -17.54 3.70
N ILE A 65 -0.81 -16.76 3.89
CA ILE A 65 -0.25 -15.92 2.83
C ILE A 65 0.24 -16.77 1.65
N LEU A 66 0.92 -17.89 1.89
CA LEU A 66 1.33 -18.82 0.83
C LEU A 66 0.11 -19.37 0.06
N CYS A 67 -0.91 -19.84 0.77
CA CYS A 67 -2.15 -20.35 0.17
C CYS A 67 -2.88 -19.26 -0.64
N LEU A 68 -3.02 -18.06 -0.10
CA LEU A 68 -3.66 -16.93 -0.80
C LEU A 68 -2.87 -16.50 -2.04
N THR A 69 -1.54 -16.53 -1.98
CA THR A 69 -0.68 -16.19 -3.12
C THR A 69 -0.88 -17.18 -4.26
N VAL A 70 -0.89 -18.48 -3.94
CA VAL A 70 -1.15 -19.55 -4.92
C VAL A 70 -2.58 -19.43 -5.48
N ALA A 71 -3.57 -19.26 -4.62
CA ALA A 71 -4.98 -19.17 -5.03
C ALA A 71 -5.23 -17.96 -5.94
N LEU A 72 -4.69 -16.78 -5.61
CA LEU A 72 -4.80 -15.59 -6.47
C LEU A 72 -4.10 -15.78 -7.80
N SER A 73 -2.89 -16.34 -7.81
CA SER A 73 -2.15 -16.61 -9.05
C SER A 73 -2.89 -17.61 -9.93
N PHE A 74 -3.38 -18.69 -9.34
CA PHE A 74 -4.17 -19.70 -10.03
C PHE A 74 -5.48 -19.13 -10.60
N TYR A 75 -6.18 -18.31 -9.84
CA TYR A 75 -7.37 -17.58 -10.30
C TYR A 75 -7.06 -16.77 -11.58
N GLY A 76 -5.95 -16.02 -11.59
CA GLY A 76 -5.52 -15.29 -12.77
C GLY A 76 -5.20 -16.19 -13.98
N TYR A 77 -4.57 -17.33 -13.75
CA TYR A 77 -4.30 -18.29 -14.84
C TYR A 77 -5.58 -18.89 -15.43
N LEU A 78 -6.59 -19.16 -14.60
CA LEU A 78 -7.91 -19.59 -15.07
C LEU A 78 -8.61 -18.51 -15.93
N GLN A 79 -8.38 -17.22 -15.60
CA GLN A 79 -8.84 -16.12 -16.46
C GLN A 79 -8.11 -16.09 -17.78
N CYS A 80 -6.77 -16.25 -17.80
CA CYS A 80 -6.00 -16.32 -19.03
C CYS A 80 -6.40 -17.51 -19.91
N ALA A 81 -6.74 -18.64 -19.30
CA ALA A 81 -7.21 -19.85 -20.00
C ALA A 81 -8.67 -19.74 -20.49
N GLY A 82 -9.38 -18.64 -20.19
CA GLY A 82 -10.77 -18.44 -20.56
C GLY A 82 -11.78 -19.26 -19.74
N VAL A 83 -11.33 -19.94 -18.67
CA VAL A 83 -12.19 -20.72 -17.76
C VAL A 83 -12.99 -19.81 -16.85
N LEU A 84 -12.37 -18.72 -16.37
CA LEU A 84 -13.03 -17.71 -15.56
C LEU A 84 -13.19 -16.41 -16.35
N LEU A 85 -14.34 -15.74 -16.15
CA LEU A 85 -14.62 -14.46 -16.80
C LEU A 85 -13.74 -13.36 -16.18
N VAL A 86 -13.15 -12.53 -17.04
CA VAL A 86 -12.49 -11.29 -16.68
C VAL A 86 -13.55 -10.18 -16.63
N ARG A 87 -13.60 -9.44 -15.52
CA ARG A 87 -14.61 -8.36 -15.36
C ARG A 87 -14.41 -7.19 -16.33
N ASN A 88 -13.20 -6.96 -16.78
CA ASN A 88 -12.87 -5.98 -17.81
C ASN A 88 -12.11 -6.66 -18.95
N LYS A 89 -12.76 -6.77 -20.10
CA LYS A 89 -12.25 -7.50 -21.30
C LYS A 89 -11.02 -6.87 -21.94
N GLU A 90 -10.62 -5.66 -21.55
CA GLU A 90 -9.38 -5.02 -22.02
C GLU A 90 -8.11 -5.68 -21.45
N TYR A 91 -8.25 -6.53 -20.44
CA TYR A 91 -7.14 -7.16 -19.73
C TYR A 91 -7.23 -8.69 -19.80
N LEU A 92 -6.08 -9.35 -19.86
CA LEU A 92 -5.99 -10.81 -19.82
C LEU A 92 -6.39 -11.38 -18.46
N MET A 93 -6.03 -10.67 -17.38
CA MET A 93 -6.36 -11.06 -16.01
C MET A 93 -6.50 -9.84 -15.10
N THR A 94 -7.48 -9.89 -14.23
CA THR A 94 -7.72 -8.86 -13.21
C THR A 94 -7.87 -9.47 -11.82
N GLY A 95 -7.81 -10.79 -11.70
CA GLY A 95 -8.20 -11.49 -10.49
C GLY A 95 -9.69 -11.23 -10.15
N PRO A 96 -10.04 -11.12 -8.89
CA PRO A 96 -11.40 -10.81 -8.46
C PRO A 96 -11.78 -9.33 -8.64
N PHE A 97 -10.88 -8.50 -9.17
CA PHE A 97 -11.08 -7.05 -9.32
C PHE A 97 -11.52 -6.68 -10.74
N TYR A 98 -12.02 -5.46 -10.90
CA TYR A 98 -12.31 -4.87 -12.21
C TYR A 98 -11.03 -4.42 -12.95
N ASN A 99 -10.02 -4.00 -12.19
CA ASN A 99 -8.75 -3.47 -12.70
C ASN A 99 -7.58 -4.37 -12.27
N PRO A 100 -6.57 -4.62 -13.13
CA PRO A 100 -5.42 -5.45 -12.79
C PRO A 100 -4.50 -4.83 -11.72
N ALA A 101 -4.58 -3.52 -11.46
CA ALA A 101 -3.68 -2.86 -10.51
C ALA A 101 -3.82 -3.40 -9.06
N PRO A 102 -5.03 -3.53 -8.47
CA PRO A 102 -5.21 -4.16 -7.16
C PRO A 102 -4.75 -5.62 -7.12
N TYR A 103 -5.01 -6.39 -8.17
CA TYR A 103 -4.59 -7.78 -8.28
C TYR A 103 -3.07 -7.92 -8.23
N GLY A 104 -2.36 -7.16 -9.08
CA GLY A 104 -0.90 -7.14 -9.09
C GLY A 104 -0.31 -6.64 -7.78
N ALA A 105 -0.95 -5.65 -7.13
CA ALA A 105 -0.50 -5.13 -5.84
C ALA A 105 -0.60 -6.17 -4.72
N LEU A 106 -1.69 -6.95 -4.63
CA LEU A 106 -1.81 -8.02 -3.64
C LEU A 106 -0.73 -9.09 -3.82
N ILE A 107 -0.51 -9.55 -5.05
CA ILE A 107 0.56 -10.51 -5.35
C ILE A 107 1.92 -9.92 -4.97
N CYS A 108 2.19 -8.66 -5.31
CA CYS A 108 3.42 -7.95 -4.94
C CYS A 108 3.63 -7.92 -3.42
N PHE A 109 2.60 -7.59 -2.65
CA PHE A 109 2.69 -7.49 -1.20
C PHE A 109 2.92 -8.85 -0.55
N PHE A 110 2.24 -9.89 -1.02
CA PHE A 110 2.46 -11.26 -0.55
C PHE A 110 3.85 -11.77 -0.90
N ILE A 111 4.33 -11.58 -2.13
CA ILE A 111 5.69 -11.92 -2.53
C ILE A 111 6.72 -11.18 -1.64
N SER A 112 6.47 -9.92 -1.29
CA SER A 112 7.35 -9.14 -0.41
C SER A 112 7.48 -9.77 0.98
N ILE A 113 6.38 -10.29 1.54
CA ILE A 113 6.39 -11.04 2.81
C ILE A 113 7.17 -12.34 2.65
N ILE A 114 6.87 -13.12 1.60
CA ILE A 114 7.48 -14.42 1.35
C ILE A 114 9.00 -14.27 1.17
N ILE A 115 9.46 -13.31 0.38
CA ILE A 115 10.89 -13.03 0.19
C ILE A 115 11.55 -12.64 1.52
N THR A 116 10.86 -11.83 2.36
CA THR A 116 11.40 -11.46 3.66
C THR A 116 11.62 -12.69 4.54
N VAL A 117 10.65 -13.60 4.59
CA VAL A 117 10.77 -14.86 5.33
C VAL A 117 11.93 -15.71 4.79
N VAL A 118 12.05 -15.88 3.47
CA VAL A 118 13.17 -16.62 2.83
C VAL A 118 14.53 -16.05 3.20
N ILE A 119 14.62 -14.72 3.35
CA ILE A 119 15.90 -14.06 3.66
C ILE A 119 16.24 -14.14 5.14
N THR A 120 15.24 -14.12 6.03
CA THR A 120 15.43 -13.99 7.48
C THR A 120 15.43 -15.33 8.21
N ILE A 121 14.69 -16.33 7.71
CA ILE A 121 14.57 -17.64 8.33
C ILE A 121 15.50 -18.64 7.64
N PRO A 122 16.43 -19.31 8.36
CA PRO A 122 17.44 -20.19 7.77
C PRO A 122 16.92 -21.57 7.36
N GLU A 123 15.75 -22.00 7.82
CA GLU A 123 15.21 -23.36 7.61
C GLU A 123 15.02 -23.70 6.13
N LYS A 124 15.68 -24.79 5.66
CA LYS A 124 15.69 -25.17 4.23
C LYS A 124 14.29 -25.54 3.67
N ALA A 125 13.49 -26.25 4.45
CA ALA A 125 12.16 -26.70 4.00
C ALA A 125 11.24 -25.54 3.64
N HIS A 126 11.18 -24.50 4.48
CA HIS A 126 10.41 -23.29 4.20
C HIS A 126 10.90 -22.56 2.97
N LYS A 127 12.23 -22.54 2.71
CA LYS A 127 12.80 -21.86 1.54
C LYS A 127 12.35 -22.49 0.23
N HIS A 128 12.35 -23.82 0.13
CA HIS A 128 11.96 -24.49 -1.13
C HIS A 128 10.48 -24.23 -1.45
N VAL A 129 9.57 -24.41 -0.49
CA VAL A 129 8.14 -24.11 -0.68
C VAL A 129 7.95 -22.64 -1.08
N SER A 130 8.59 -21.73 -0.36
CA SER A 130 8.50 -20.28 -0.64
C SER A 130 8.98 -19.93 -2.04
N LEU A 131 10.11 -20.49 -2.48
CA LEU A 131 10.67 -20.26 -3.82
C LEU A 131 9.75 -20.82 -4.91
N CYS A 132 9.14 -22.01 -4.70
CA CYS A 132 8.13 -22.55 -5.60
C CYS A 132 6.91 -21.62 -5.72
N VAL A 133 6.39 -21.10 -4.59
CA VAL A 133 5.26 -20.17 -4.59
C VAL A 133 5.63 -18.86 -5.31
N ILE A 134 6.82 -18.30 -5.06
CA ILE A 134 7.29 -17.11 -5.77
C ILE A 134 7.39 -17.40 -7.27
N GLY A 135 8.05 -18.50 -7.67
CA GLY A 135 8.19 -18.89 -9.06
C GLY A 135 6.85 -19.07 -9.77
N PHE A 136 5.87 -19.67 -9.09
CA PHE A 136 4.50 -19.81 -9.58
C PHE A 136 3.77 -18.48 -9.74
N SER A 137 4.02 -17.50 -8.85
CA SER A 137 3.28 -16.24 -8.81
C SER A 137 3.90 -15.11 -9.61
N LEU A 138 5.21 -15.16 -9.93
CA LEU A 138 5.87 -14.15 -10.74
C LEU A 138 5.27 -13.99 -12.15
N PRO A 139 4.95 -15.08 -12.90
CA PRO A 139 4.28 -14.92 -14.18
C PRO A 139 2.89 -14.30 -14.06
N ALA A 140 2.13 -14.60 -13.01
CA ALA A 140 0.84 -13.96 -12.76
C ALA A 140 0.98 -12.44 -12.51
N LEU A 141 2.01 -12.03 -11.76
CA LEU A 141 2.34 -10.62 -11.57
C LEU A 141 2.73 -9.95 -12.90
N ALA A 142 3.53 -10.60 -13.72
CA ALA A 142 3.94 -10.11 -15.04
C ALA A 142 2.74 -9.97 -15.99
N LEU A 143 1.91 -11.00 -16.13
CA LEU A 143 0.74 -11.03 -16.99
C LEU A 143 -0.39 -10.09 -16.52
N SER A 144 -0.40 -9.68 -15.25
CA SER A 144 -1.33 -8.68 -14.76
C SER A 144 -1.24 -7.33 -15.47
N ALA A 145 -0.12 -7.06 -16.17
CA ALA A 145 0.18 -5.79 -16.83
C ALA A 145 0.05 -4.55 -15.92
N SER A 146 0.12 -4.76 -14.60
CA SER A 146 0.04 -3.69 -13.59
C SER A 146 1.41 -3.02 -13.40
N ARG A 147 1.66 -1.95 -14.17
CA ARG A 147 2.91 -1.18 -14.09
C ARG A 147 3.19 -0.63 -12.68
N ALA A 148 2.16 -0.15 -12.00
CA ALA A 148 2.29 0.34 -10.62
C ALA A 148 2.74 -0.77 -9.65
N ALA A 149 2.23 -2.00 -9.81
CA ALA A 149 2.65 -3.16 -9.02
C ALA A 149 4.08 -3.58 -9.36
N TRP A 150 4.48 -3.55 -10.64
CA TRP A 150 5.86 -3.84 -11.05
C TRP A 150 6.86 -2.85 -10.46
N LEU A 151 6.54 -1.54 -10.52
CA LEU A 151 7.39 -0.50 -9.93
C LEU A 151 7.49 -0.65 -8.40
N ALA A 152 6.36 -0.92 -7.73
CA ALA A 152 6.37 -1.15 -6.28
C ALA A 152 7.18 -2.40 -5.91
N SER A 153 7.03 -3.51 -6.67
CA SER A 153 7.82 -4.74 -6.47
C SER A 153 9.31 -4.51 -6.66
N GLY A 154 9.69 -3.86 -7.76
CA GLY A 154 11.09 -3.53 -8.06
C GLY A 154 11.72 -2.65 -6.98
N ALA A 155 11.00 -1.62 -6.53
CA ALA A 155 11.47 -0.72 -5.48
C ALA A 155 11.62 -1.41 -4.12
N VAL A 156 10.68 -2.31 -3.77
CA VAL A 156 10.78 -3.11 -2.52
C VAL A 156 11.96 -4.07 -2.58
N LEU A 157 12.14 -4.78 -3.70
CA LEU A 157 13.28 -5.68 -3.89
C LEU A 157 14.62 -4.92 -3.80
N LEU A 158 14.70 -3.76 -4.43
CA LEU A 158 15.86 -2.86 -4.33
C LEU A 158 16.11 -2.43 -2.90
N PHE A 159 15.07 -2.00 -2.19
CA PHE A 159 15.16 -1.59 -0.79
C PHE A 159 15.64 -2.73 0.10
N MET A 160 15.10 -3.95 -0.07
CA MET A 160 15.55 -5.15 0.63
C MET A 160 17.02 -5.47 0.33
N PHE A 161 17.42 -5.38 -0.93
CA PHE A 161 18.83 -5.61 -1.33
C PHE A 161 19.75 -4.61 -0.64
N LEU A 162 19.42 -3.32 -0.64
CA LEU A 162 20.22 -2.28 0.02
C LEU A 162 20.32 -2.51 1.53
N LEU A 163 19.23 -2.90 2.20
CA LEU A 163 19.23 -3.24 3.62
C LEU A 163 20.15 -4.42 3.94
N LYS A 164 20.03 -5.51 3.15
CA LYS A 164 20.85 -6.72 3.34
C LYS A 164 22.32 -6.48 3.02
N SER A 165 22.57 -5.71 1.98
CA SER A 165 23.94 -5.42 1.51
C SER A 165 24.63 -4.29 2.26
N LYS A 166 23.95 -3.61 3.20
CA LYS A 166 24.50 -2.44 3.92
C LYS A 166 25.89 -2.66 4.50
N ASN A 167 26.10 -3.81 5.14
CA ASN A 167 27.41 -4.13 5.73
C ASN A 167 28.48 -4.43 4.66
N LYS A 168 28.11 -5.16 3.60
CA LYS A 168 28.99 -5.44 2.46
C LYS A 168 29.31 -4.17 1.68
N LEU A 169 28.31 -3.32 1.41
CA LEU A 169 28.49 -2.03 0.75
C LEU A 169 29.39 -1.08 1.56
N ARG A 170 29.35 -1.13 2.90
CA ARG A 170 30.24 -0.35 3.77
C ARG A 170 31.70 -0.83 3.75
N GLN A 171 31.94 -2.10 3.42
CA GLN A 171 33.29 -2.68 3.27
C GLN A 171 33.91 -2.38 1.90
N LEU A 172 33.08 -2.00 0.90
CA LEU A 172 33.57 -1.60 -0.41
C LEU A 172 34.16 -0.17 -0.36
N PRO A 173 35.14 0.14 -1.22
CA PRO A 173 35.59 1.51 -1.43
C PRO A 173 34.38 2.42 -1.66
N ARG A 174 34.39 3.62 -1.08
CA ARG A 174 33.23 4.55 -1.15
C ARG A 174 32.79 4.86 -2.56
N SER A 175 33.71 4.83 -3.54
CA SER A 175 33.42 5.00 -4.97
C SER A 175 32.58 3.86 -5.53
N ILE A 176 32.98 2.60 -5.25
CA ILE A 176 32.27 1.39 -5.74
C ILE A 176 30.90 1.27 -5.08
N GLY A 177 30.79 1.50 -3.76
CA GLY A 177 29.51 1.49 -3.06
C GLY A 177 28.52 2.52 -3.63
N ARG A 178 28.99 3.75 -3.92
CA ARG A 178 28.18 4.79 -4.58
C ARG A 178 27.78 4.38 -6.01
N LEU A 179 28.72 3.82 -6.78
CA LEU A 179 28.45 3.37 -8.15
C LEU A 179 27.36 2.28 -8.17
N CYS A 180 27.41 1.29 -7.26
CA CYS A 180 26.36 0.27 -7.13
C CYS A 180 24.99 0.86 -6.86
N VAL A 181 24.90 1.83 -5.93
CA VAL A 181 23.62 2.50 -5.62
C VAL A 181 23.13 3.30 -6.82
N ILE A 182 23.99 4.07 -7.49
CA ILE A 182 23.64 4.85 -8.68
C ILE A 182 23.17 3.93 -9.81
N SER A 183 23.86 2.81 -10.06
CA SER A 183 23.48 1.84 -11.10
C SER A 183 22.08 1.24 -10.84
N LEU A 184 21.78 0.90 -9.58
CA LEU A 184 20.46 0.40 -9.21
C LEU A 184 19.34 1.44 -9.42
N PHE A 185 19.63 2.71 -9.07
CA PHE A 185 18.70 3.81 -9.37
C PHE A 185 18.55 4.04 -10.88
N ALA A 186 19.63 3.98 -11.64
CA ALA A 186 19.61 4.11 -13.09
C ALA A 186 18.76 3.01 -13.75
N VAL A 187 18.91 1.75 -13.31
CA VAL A 187 18.07 0.62 -13.79
C VAL A 187 16.60 0.86 -13.44
N PHE A 188 16.30 1.35 -12.24
CA PHE A 188 14.93 1.67 -11.85
C PHE A 188 14.34 2.80 -12.71
N ILE A 189 15.09 3.88 -12.94
CA ILE A 189 14.67 4.99 -13.83
C ILE A 189 14.46 4.49 -15.27
N LEU A 190 15.39 3.70 -15.78
CA LEU A 190 15.28 3.12 -17.13
C LEU A 190 14.03 2.24 -17.26
N SER A 191 13.72 1.45 -16.22
CA SER A 191 12.48 0.66 -16.16
C SER A 191 11.24 1.56 -16.21
N CYS A 192 11.23 2.68 -15.50
CA CYS A 192 10.14 3.66 -15.55
C CYS A 192 9.98 4.26 -16.96
N LEU A 193 11.09 4.60 -17.64
CA LEU A 193 11.08 5.13 -19.00
C LEU A 193 10.57 4.10 -20.01
N LEU A 194 11.01 2.86 -19.92
CA LEU A 194 10.52 1.77 -20.77
C LEU A 194 9.00 1.56 -20.59
N LEU A 195 8.53 1.54 -19.34
CA LEU A 195 7.10 1.42 -19.06
C LEU A 195 6.27 2.63 -19.54
N TYR A 196 6.88 3.82 -19.63
CA TYR A 196 6.26 4.99 -20.26
C TYR A 196 6.00 4.76 -21.74
N HIS A 197 7.00 4.23 -22.49
CA HIS A 197 6.88 3.99 -23.93
C HIS A 197 5.88 2.90 -24.30
N VAL A 198 5.64 1.92 -23.41
CA VAL A 198 4.71 0.81 -23.68
C VAL A 198 3.23 1.25 -23.77
N ARG A 199 2.80 2.25 -22.96
CA ARG A 199 1.43 2.80 -22.98
C ARG A 199 1.45 4.30 -22.65
N PRO A 200 1.81 5.18 -23.56
CA PRO A 200 1.93 6.62 -23.32
C PRO A 200 0.59 7.27 -22.97
N GLU A 201 -0.52 6.81 -23.55
CA GLU A 201 -1.87 7.34 -23.30
C GLU A 201 -2.26 7.25 -21.80
N SER A 202 -1.96 6.14 -21.17
CA SER A 202 -2.25 5.98 -19.74
C SER A 202 -1.42 6.91 -18.84
N VAL A 203 -0.24 7.32 -19.27
CA VAL A 203 0.58 8.32 -18.53
C VAL A 203 0.06 9.72 -18.80
N LYS A 204 -0.24 10.06 -20.06
CA LYS A 204 -0.85 11.32 -20.44
C LYS A 204 -2.20 11.53 -19.74
N GLY A 205 -3.04 10.48 -19.67
CA GLY A 205 -4.30 10.52 -18.94
C GLY A 205 -4.12 10.83 -17.45
N ARG A 206 -3.12 10.22 -16.77
CA ARG A 206 -2.83 10.54 -15.36
C ARG A 206 -2.32 11.97 -15.19
N LEU A 207 -1.45 12.45 -16.07
CA LEU A 207 -0.96 13.83 -16.02
C LEU A 207 -2.11 14.83 -16.21
N PHE A 208 -3.05 14.54 -17.12
CA PHE A 208 -4.26 15.33 -17.29
C PHE A 208 -5.12 15.32 -16.02
N ILE A 209 -5.35 14.12 -15.41
CA ILE A 209 -6.06 14.03 -14.15
C ILE A 209 -5.40 14.89 -13.07
N TRP A 210 -4.07 14.88 -12.97
CA TRP A 210 -3.35 15.69 -11.99
C TRP A 210 -3.41 17.19 -12.26
N LYS A 211 -3.45 17.62 -13.54
CA LYS A 211 -3.69 19.02 -13.91
C LYS A 211 -5.06 19.50 -13.40
N VAL A 212 -6.13 18.76 -13.69
CA VAL A 212 -7.48 19.09 -13.19
C VAL A 212 -7.52 19.03 -11.66
N SER A 213 -6.89 18.03 -11.04
CA SER A 213 -6.76 17.91 -9.58
C SER A 213 -6.09 19.11 -8.93
N SER A 214 -5.13 19.75 -9.60
CA SER A 214 -4.47 20.94 -9.09
C SER A 214 -5.43 22.12 -8.95
N GLU A 215 -6.43 22.24 -9.82
CA GLU A 215 -7.47 23.26 -9.70
C GLU A 215 -8.42 22.99 -8.51
N MET A 216 -8.69 21.72 -8.22
CA MET A 216 -9.44 21.34 -7.01
C MET A 216 -8.70 21.74 -5.74
N ILE A 217 -7.40 21.45 -5.67
CA ILE A 217 -6.54 21.76 -4.51
C ILE A 217 -6.50 23.26 -4.22
N LYS A 218 -6.44 24.13 -5.24
CA LYS A 218 -6.36 25.58 -5.06
C LYS A 218 -7.52 26.16 -4.26
N LYS A 219 -8.73 25.58 -4.38
CA LYS A 219 -9.94 26.12 -3.72
C LYS A 219 -10.00 25.80 -2.22
N THR A 220 -9.41 24.68 -1.77
CA THR A 220 -9.51 24.23 -0.37
C THR A 220 -8.19 23.64 0.14
N PHE A 221 -7.12 24.40 -0.03
CA PHE A 221 -5.74 23.99 0.23
C PHE A 221 -5.51 23.44 1.64
N VAL A 222 -6.06 24.08 2.68
CA VAL A 222 -5.74 23.74 4.07
C VAL A 222 -6.50 22.55 4.59
N THR A 223 -7.81 22.51 4.38
CA THR A 223 -8.71 21.52 5.01
C THR A 223 -9.32 20.51 4.04
N GLY A 224 -9.15 20.69 2.74
CA GLY A 224 -9.73 19.83 1.71
C GLY A 224 -11.26 19.99 1.55
N LEU A 225 -11.81 19.23 0.60
CA LEU A 225 -13.24 19.24 0.23
C LEU A 225 -14.09 18.23 1.03
N GLY A 226 -13.46 17.35 1.80
CA GLY A 226 -14.15 16.27 2.54
C GLY A 226 -13.97 14.89 1.93
N TYR A 227 -14.48 13.90 2.66
CA TYR A 227 -14.41 12.48 2.30
C TYR A 227 -15.03 12.21 0.92
N ASN A 228 -14.34 11.41 0.11
CA ASN A 228 -14.75 11.01 -1.25
C ASN A 228 -15.06 12.18 -2.22
N SER A 229 -14.66 13.40 -1.88
CA SER A 229 -14.93 14.60 -2.68
C SER A 229 -14.22 14.61 -4.03
N PHE A 230 -13.12 13.85 -4.18
CA PHE A 230 -12.48 13.68 -5.47
C PHE A 230 -13.46 13.12 -6.50
N GLU A 231 -14.06 11.96 -6.21
CA GLU A 231 -15.00 11.28 -7.11
C GLU A 231 -16.24 12.12 -7.38
N ALA A 232 -16.79 12.75 -6.33
CA ALA A 232 -18.01 13.55 -6.43
C ALA A 232 -17.83 14.82 -7.29
N ASN A 233 -16.65 15.44 -7.28
CA ASN A 233 -16.46 16.77 -7.87
C ASN A 233 -15.57 16.78 -9.12
N TYR A 234 -14.76 15.76 -9.37
CA TYR A 234 -13.74 15.77 -10.43
C TYR A 234 -14.34 16.13 -11.81
N MET A 235 -15.48 15.55 -12.17
CA MET A 235 -16.12 15.80 -13.48
C MET A 235 -16.56 17.26 -13.66
N ASN A 236 -17.00 17.92 -12.60
CA ASN A 236 -17.36 19.33 -12.65
C ASN A 236 -16.13 20.20 -12.91
N TYR A 237 -15.01 19.92 -12.23
CA TYR A 237 -13.74 20.63 -12.43
C TYR A 237 -13.14 20.34 -13.81
N GLN A 238 -13.27 19.11 -14.33
CA GLN A 238 -12.87 18.77 -15.70
C GLN A 238 -13.68 19.57 -16.71
N GLY A 239 -15.00 19.67 -16.52
CA GLY A 239 -15.87 20.49 -17.37
C GLY A 239 -15.51 21.97 -17.33
N GLU A 240 -15.26 22.55 -16.14
CA GLU A 240 -14.79 23.94 -15.99
C GLU A 240 -13.43 24.18 -16.65
N TYR A 241 -12.50 23.24 -16.54
CA TYR A 241 -11.18 23.28 -17.15
C TYR A 241 -11.28 23.49 -18.68
N PHE A 242 -12.14 22.72 -19.35
CA PHE A 242 -12.36 22.85 -20.78
C PHE A 242 -13.15 24.11 -21.16
N LYS A 243 -14.15 24.52 -20.36
CA LYS A 243 -14.90 25.78 -20.58
C LYS A 243 -14.00 27.01 -20.53
N GLN A 244 -12.93 26.95 -19.74
CA GLN A 244 -11.93 28.04 -19.67
C GLN A 244 -10.96 28.05 -20.85
N GLY A 245 -11.18 27.21 -21.87
CA GLY A 245 -10.28 27.07 -23.02
C GLY A 245 -8.96 26.38 -22.70
N LYS A 246 -8.82 25.80 -21.52
CA LYS A 246 -7.66 24.99 -21.13
C LYS A 246 -7.80 23.58 -21.75
N GLY A 247 -6.67 22.96 -22.03
CA GLY A 247 -6.62 21.61 -22.55
C GLY A 247 -6.48 21.52 -24.06
N ASP A 248 -5.63 20.60 -24.46
CA ASP A 248 -5.38 20.27 -25.86
C ASP A 248 -6.33 19.17 -26.38
N GLU A 249 -6.25 18.86 -27.68
CA GLU A 249 -7.07 17.82 -28.30
C GLU A 249 -6.79 16.43 -27.71
N THR A 250 -5.56 16.17 -27.28
CA THR A 250 -5.18 14.91 -26.61
C THR A 250 -5.88 14.78 -25.25
N GLU A 251 -5.91 15.88 -24.48
CA GLU A 251 -6.57 15.92 -23.17
C GLU A 251 -8.10 15.76 -23.31
N LYS A 252 -8.71 16.36 -24.35
CA LYS A 252 -10.14 16.17 -24.67
C LYS A 252 -10.43 14.70 -25.02
N TYR A 253 -9.57 14.06 -25.82
CA TYR A 253 -9.73 12.64 -26.17
C TYR A 253 -9.58 11.73 -24.95
N LEU A 254 -8.68 12.04 -24.02
CA LEU A 254 -8.45 11.27 -22.79
C LEU A 254 -9.42 11.60 -21.65
N ALA A 255 -10.26 12.63 -21.83
CA ALA A 255 -11.26 13.02 -20.87
C ALA A 255 -12.33 11.92 -20.71
N GLY A 256 -12.70 11.65 -19.46
CA GLY A 256 -13.70 10.63 -19.17
C GLY A 256 -14.12 10.65 -17.71
N ASN A 257 -14.99 9.73 -17.33
CA ASN A 257 -15.43 9.59 -15.94
C ASN A 257 -14.28 9.01 -15.09
N VAL A 258 -13.71 9.84 -14.22
CA VAL A 258 -12.55 9.50 -13.40
C VAL A 258 -12.96 9.38 -11.94
N VAL A 259 -12.84 8.18 -11.39
CA VAL A 259 -13.20 7.86 -10.00
C VAL A 259 -12.02 7.92 -9.02
N SER A 260 -10.79 8.12 -9.51
CA SER A 260 -9.59 8.18 -8.66
C SER A 260 -8.51 9.05 -9.26
N ALA A 261 -7.74 9.75 -8.41
CA ALA A 261 -6.58 10.55 -8.81
C ALA A 261 -5.37 9.71 -9.29
N TYR A 262 -5.39 8.39 -9.08
CA TYR A 262 -4.24 7.50 -9.32
C TYR A 262 -2.95 7.96 -8.63
N ASN A 263 -3.11 8.72 -7.55
CA ASN A 263 -2.04 9.22 -6.69
C ASN A 263 -2.65 9.56 -5.33
N GLU A 264 -2.29 8.79 -4.29
CA GLU A 264 -2.85 8.97 -2.95
C GLU A 264 -2.52 10.32 -2.30
N PRO A 265 -1.29 10.83 -2.36
CA PRO A 265 -1.00 12.19 -1.91
C PRO A 265 -1.90 13.26 -2.51
N ILE A 266 -2.16 13.21 -3.83
CA ILE A 266 -3.07 14.15 -4.50
C ILE A 266 -4.51 13.97 -4.00
N ARG A 267 -4.98 12.73 -3.90
CA ARG A 267 -6.33 12.44 -3.37
C ARG A 267 -6.48 12.98 -1.95
N ILE A 268 -5.52 12.67 -1.07
CA ILE A 268 -5.54 13.13 0.33
C ILE A 268 -5.51 14.66 0.41
N MET A 269 -4.73 15.30 -0.46
CA MET A 269 -4.67 16.76 -0.52
C MET A 269 -6.00 17.37 -0.94
N ILE A 270 -6.75 16.74 -1.86
CA ILE A 270 -8.08 17.20 -2.28
C ILE A 270 -9.11 16.96 -1.17
N GLU A 271 -9.10 15.78 -0.57
CA GLU A 271 -10.14 15.38 0.40
C GLU A 271 -9.88 15.98 1.80
N TYR A 272 -8.63 16.02 2.24
CA TYR A 272 -8.26 16.40 3.62
C TYR A 272 -7.26 17.55 3.72
N GLY A 273 -6.90 18.16 2.59
CA GLY A 273 -6.02 19.32 2.52
C GLY A 273 -4.61 19.05 3.04
N LEU A 274 -3.91 20.15 3.35
CA LEU A 274 -2.55 20.12 3.89
C LEU A 274 -2.48 19.39 5.24
N ILE A 275 -3.54 19.46 6.06
CA ILE A 275 -3.58 18.78 7.36
C ILE A 275 -3.53 17.26 7.17
N GLY A 276 -4.43 16.71 6.35
CA GLY A 276 -4.45 15.27 6.08
C GLY A 276 -3.18 14.77 5.39
N LEU A 277 -2.69 15.53 4.42
CA LEU A 277 -1.43 15.19 3.73
C LEU A 277 -0.25 15.20 4.70
N SER A 278 -0.17 16.16 5.64
CA SER A 278 0.91 16.22 6.63
C SER A 278 0.91 15.00 7.54
N ILE A 279 -0.26 14.57 8.04
CA ILE A 279 -0.39 13.35 8.86
C ILE A 279 0.05 12.13 8.05
N TYR A 280 -0.42 11.99 6.81
CA TYR A 280 -0.04 10.88 5.93
C TYR A 280 1.47 10.83 5.69
N MET A 281 2.10 11.98 5.38
CA MET A 281 3.55 12.07 5.14
C MET A 281 4.36 11.76 6.41
N LEU A 282 3.91 12.22 7.59
CA LEU A 282 4.56 11.87 8.86
C LEU A 282 4.52 10.37 9.12
N LEU A 283 3.38 9.72 8.89
CA LEU A 283 3.25 8.25 8.99
C LEU A 283 4.14 7.52 7.98
N ALA A 284 4.16 7.98 6.73
CA ALA A 284 5.02 7.42 5.68
C ALA A 284 6.51 7.57 6.04
N CYS A 285 6.94 8.75 6.44
CA CYS A 285 8.30 9.02 6.89
C CYS A 285 8.67 8.14 8.10
N PHE A 286 7.78 8.02 9.08
CA PHE A 286 8.01 7.15 10.22
C PHE A 286 8.30 5.71 9.77
N VAL A 287 7.50 5.14 8.88
CA VAL A 287 7.69 3.77 8.39
C VAL A 287 9.00 3.64 7.60
N LEU A 288 9.26 4.55 6.67
CA LEU A 288 10.42 4.47 5.78
C LEU A 288 11.74 4.65 6.53
N PHE A 289 11.80 5.60 7.48
CA PHE A 289 13.02 5.93 8.22
C PHE A 289 13.18 5.21 9.56
N ARG A 290 12.15 4.46 10.02
CA ARG A 290 12.27 3.66 11.23
C ARG A 290 13.44 2.68 11.11
N THR A 291 14.36 2.75 12.07
CA THR A 291 15.46 1.79 12.18
C THR A 291 14.89 0.41 12.46
N GLN A 292 15.25 -0.53 11.62
CA GLN A 292 14.68 -1.87 11.63
C GLN A 292 15.39 -2.73 12.67
N GLN A 293 14.60 -3.39 13.51
CA GLN A 293 15.09 -4.52 14.28
C GLN A 293 15.14 -5.77 13.37
N ARG A 294 15.97 -6.75 13.71
CA ARG A 294 16.20 -7.96 12.89
C ARG A 294 15.04 -8.97 12.92
N GLU A 295 13.89 -8.63 13.48
CA GLU A 295 12.75 -9.53 13.56
C GLU A 295 12.07 -9.64 12.19
N THR A 296 11.82 -10.88 11.75
CA THR A 296 11.21 -11.21 10.45
C THR A 296 9.89 -10.50 10.24
N VAL A 297 9.03 -10.47 11.27
CA VAL A 297 7.69 -9.87 11.18
C VAL A 297 7.75 -8.37 10.95
N SER A 298 8.59 -7.68 11.72
CA SER A 298 8.77 -6.23 11.56
C SER A 298 9.35 -5.88 10.20
N MET A 299 10.28 -6.68 9.70
CA MET A 299 10.85 -6.52 8.37
C MET A 299 9.78 -6.73 7.28
N ALA A 300 9.00 -7.80 7.36
CA ALA A 300 7.92 -8.09 6.42
C ALA A 300 6.85 -6.97 6.44
N ALA A 301 6.44 -6.54 7.63
CA ALA A 301 5.49 -5.45 7.81
C ALA A 301 5.98 -4.15 7.17
N LYS A 302 7.25 -3.79 7.40
CA LYS A 302 7.86 -2.61 6.78
C LYS A 302 7.89 -2.70 5.26
N MET A 303 8.20 -3.88 4.70
CA MET A 303 8.22 -4.09 3.24
C MET A 303 6.82 -3.90 2.63
N VAL A 304 5.79 -4.48 3.25
CA VAL A 304 4.39 -4.32 2.79
C VAL A 304 3.96 -2.87 2.81
N ILE A 305 4.21 -2.13 3.91
CA ILE A 305 3.79 -0.73 3.99
C ILE A 305 4.59 0.13 3.02
N SER A 306 5.88 -0.13 2.85
CA SER A 306 6.70 0.57 1.84
C SER A 306 6.17 0.31 0.43
N ALA A 307 5.81 -0.93 0.10
CA ALA A 307 5.17 -1.27 -1.17
C ALA A 307 3.82 -0.56 -1.33
N TYR A 308 3.01 -0.50 -0.27
CA TYR A 308 1.71 0.19 -0.26
C TYR A 308 1.86 1.70 -0.54
N ILE A 309 2.80 2.36 0.12
CA ILE A 309 3.09 3.78 -0.09
C ILE A 309 3.56 4.03 -1.53
N LEU A 310 4.52 3.23 -2.02
CA LEU A 310 5.05 3.36 -3.38
C LEU A 310 4.00 3.06 -4.45
N PHE A 311 3.17 2.04 -4.25
CA PHE A 311 2.05 1.75 -5.12
C PHE A 311 1.03 2.90 -5.14
N GLY A 312 0.79 3.53 -3.98
CA GLY A 312 -0.10 4.68 -3.83
C GLY A 312 0.36 5.94 -4.58
N LEU A 313 1.65 6.07 -4.92
CA LEU A 313 2.12 7.17 -5.77
C LEU A 313 1.62 7.06 -7.22
N PHE A 314 1.24 5.85 -7.66
CA PHE A 314 0.83 5.58 -9.05
C PHE A 314 -0.52 4.85 -9.14
N SER A 315 -1.25 4.70 -8.04
CA SER A 315 -2.52 3.96 -7.98
C SER A 315 -3.39 4.45 -6.81
N TYR A 316 -4.40 3.65 -6.42
CA TYR A 316 -5.42 4.02 -5.44
C TYR A 316 -5.63 2.92 -4.37
N PRO A 317 -4.58 2.53 -3.60
CA PRO A 317 -4.70 1.44 -2.63
C PRO A 317 -5.74 1.71 -1.54
N ASN A 318 -5.97 2.96 -1.16
CA ASN A 318 -6.96 3.34 -0.16
C ASN A 318 -8.44 3.18 -0.61
N LYS A 319 -8.70 2.88 -1.88
CA LYS A 319 -10.03 2.49 -2.37
C LYS A 319 -10.23 0.97 -2.41
N ILE A 320 -9.22 0.19 -2.08
CA ILE A 320 -9.24 -1.27 -2.16
C ILE A 320 -9.14 -1.86 -0.75
N PHE A 321 -10.27 -2.32 -0.22
CA PHE A 321 -10.38 -2.80 1.15
C PHE A 321 -9.34 -3.89 1.50
N SER A 322 -9.08 -4.85 0.61
CA SER A 322 -8.10 -5.91 0.84
C SER A 322 -6.66 -5.38 0.99
N LEU A 323 -6.30 -4.32 0.25
CA LEU A 323 -4.99 -3.67 0.37
C LEU A 323 -4.89 -2.87 1.67
N GLN A 324 -5.96 -2.17 2.06
CA GLN A 324 -6.04 -1.46 3.35
C GLN A 324 -5.88 -2.42 4.52
N VAL A 325 -6.62 -3.54 4.52
CA VAL A 325 -6.53 -4.59 5.57
C VAL A 325 -5.08 -5.04 5.73
N LEU A 326 -4.40 -5.40 4.64
CA LEU A 326 -3.03 -5.87 4.69
C LEU A 326 -2.05 -4.80 5.19
N ALA A 327 -2.23 -3.55 4.75
CA ALA A 327 -1.42 -2.42 5.19
C ALA A 327 -1.60 -2.14 6.69
N VAL A 328 -2.85 -2.19 7.18
CA VAL A 328 -3.16 -1.92 8.60
C VAL A 328 -2.67 -3.03 9.51
N ILE A 329 -2.83 -4.29 9.12
CA ILE A 329 -2.24 -5.44 9.83
C ILE A 329 -0.72 -5.24 9.93
N SER A 330 -0.08 -4.92 8.82
CA SER A 330 1.36 -4.70 8.77
C SER A 330 1.78 -3.51 9.64
N PHE A 331 1.04 -2.40 9.61
CA PHE A 331 1.34 -1.23 10.43
C PHE A 331 1.22 -1.53 11.93
N ALA A 332 0.16 -2.20 12.34
CA ALA A 332 -0.03 -2.62 13.73
C ALA A 332 1.07 -3.60 14.19
N CYS A 333 1.47 -4.57 13.34
CA CYS A 333 2.57 -5.48 13.62
C CYS A 333 3.91 -4.74 13.76
N LEU A 334 4.18 -3.74 12.90
CA LEU A 334 5.38 -2.91 12.98
C LEU A 334 5.49 -2.17 14.32
N LEU A 335 4.35 -1.67 14.86
CA LEU A 335 4.30 -0.95 16.13
C LEU A 335 4.24 -1.87 17.35
N ASN A 336 3.94 -3.15 17.20
CA ASN A 336 3.95 -4.14 18.29
C ASN A 336 5.35 -4.57 18.71
N GLU A 337 6.38 -4.16 18.01
CA GLU A 337 7.77 -4.46 18.33
C GLU A 337 8.22 -3.88 19.69
N ARG A 338 8.89 -4.70 20.52
CA ARG A 338 9.08 -4.46 21.97
C ARG A 338 10.09 -3.38 22.38
N LYS A 339 10.86 -2.79 21.47
CA LYS A 339 12.09 -2.04 21.84
C LYS A 339 12.07 -0.52 21.68
N ASP A 340 10.95 0.10 21.31
CA ASP A 340 10.89 1.56 21.21
C ASP A 340 10.60 2.23 22.55
N LYS A 341 11.12 3.44 22.71
CA LYS A 341 10.87 4.29 23.89
C LYS A 341 9.36 4.51 24.04
N VAL A 342 8.85 4.09 25.18
CA VAL A 342 7.43 4.17 25.53
C VAL A 342 7.06 5.59 25.85
N THR A 343 6.02 6.12 25.21
CA THR A 343 5.46 7.43 25.56
C THR A 343 4.37 7.28 26.61
N TYR A 344 3.49 6.30 26.51
CA TYR A 344 2.41 6.02 27.50
C TYR A 344 2.05 4.53 27.54
N GLN A 345 1.63 4.04 28.72
CA GLN A 345 1.07 2.70 28.91
C GLN A 345 -0.40 2.80 29.33
N LEU A 346 -1.33 2.26 28.52
CA LEU A 346 -2.70 2.04 28.95
C LEU A 346 -2.79 0.64 29.60
N ARG A 347 -3.20 0.59 30.90
CA ARG A 347 -3.47 -0.66 31.62
C ARG A 347 -4.96 -0.96 31.58
N PHE A 348 -5.35 -2.05 30.96
CA PHE A 348 -6.73 -2.52 30.90
C PHE A 348 -7.04 -3.44 32.08
N GLY A 349 -7.26 -2.87 33.26
CA GLY A 349 -7.59 -3.64 34.48
C GLY A 349 -8.98 -4.27 34.47
N PHE A 350 -9.91 -3.78 33.66
CA PHE A 350 -11.32 -4.21 33.68
C PHE A 350 -11.61 -5.47 32.83
N LEU A 351 -10.92 -5.67 31.73
CA LEU A 351 -11.17 -6.79 30.81
C LEU A 351 -10.60 -8.13 31.27
N HIS A 352 -9.73 -8.13 32.28
CA HIS A 352 -9.12 -9.38 32.77
C HIS A 352 -10.01 -10.16 33.75
N ARG A 353 -11.04 -9.54 34.34
CA ARG A 353 -11.94 -10.23 35.29
C ARG A 353 -13.15 -10.92 34.65
N SER A 354 -13.52 -10.54 33.39
CA SER A 354 -14.72 -11.06 32.75
C SER A 354 -14.49 -12.26 31.81
N ILE A 355 -13.23 -12.68 31.60
CA ILE A 355 -12.90 -13.80 30.68
C ILE A 355 -12.42 -15.05 31.43
N ILE A 356 -12.30 -14.99 32.75
CA ILE A 356 -11.83 -16.10 33.62
C ILE A 356 -12.92 -16.51 34.67
N GLY A 357 -14.13 -16.01 34.52
CA GLY A 357 -15.27 -16.45 35.30
C GLY A 357 -16.18 -17.39 34.54
#